data_e9ff400e1d1d472a37e646f98f217c03
#
_entry.id   e9ff400e1d1d472a37e646f98f217c03
#
_cell.length_a   1.000
_cell.length_b   1.000
_cell.length_c   1.000
_cell.angle_alpha   90.00
_cell.angle_beta   90.00
_cell.angle_gamma   90.00
#
_symmetry.space_group_name_H-M   'P 1'
#
loop_
_entity.id
_entity.type
_entity.pdbx_description
1 polymer ?
#
loop_
_entity_poly.entity_id
_entity_poly.type
_entity_poly.pdbx_seq_one_letter_code
_entity_poly.pdbx_strand_id
1 'polypeptide(L)'
;SSDVCSSDLAMQPNINTATARVLDAAGIQTVMASNAGCCGAVKFHLNDQSGGMAQMRANIDAWWPHIEAGVEAIVMNASGCGVTVKEYGHILRNDPDYADKARRISELTRDLSELLPDIANALKGKVDEQARTLGTIAYHPPCTLQHGQQLRGGVEQHLAQLGFDVKLAPVESHLCCGSAGTYSVLQPEISGQLRQRKLGHLSTLEPQVIISANIGCITHLQSGTGTPVRHWVEILDQCLSQA
;
A
#
# COMPACT_ATOMS: atom_id res chain seq x y z
N SER A 1 -9.84 -10.65 4.57
CA SER A 1 -10.51 -9.78 3.62
C SER A 1 -9.61 -8.61 3.29
N SER A 2 -9.26 -8.48 2.05
CA SER A 2 -8.59 -7.31 1.57
C SER A 2 -9.65 -6.36 1.04
N ASP A 3 -9.71 -5.19 1.60
CA ASP A 3 -10.54 -4.16 1.04
C ASP A 3 -9.71 -3.21 0.20
N VAL A 4 -10.31 -2.81 -0.88
CA VAL A 4 -9.64 -2.11 -1.95
C VAL A 4 -9.99 -0.65 -1.89
N CYS A 5 -8.99 0.20 -1.78
CA CYS A 5 -9.16 1.64 -1.96
C CYS A 5 -9.73 1.92 -3.37
N SER A 6 -10.75 2.79 -3.45
CA SER A 6 -11.36 3.18 -4.73
C SER A 6 -10.36 3.80 -5.73
N SER A 7 -9.27 4.40 -5.27
CA SER A 7 -8.19 4.90 -6.11
C SER A 7 -7.43 3.76 -6.80
N ASP A 8 -7.17 2.66 -6.09
CA ASP A 8 -6.51 1.48 -6.68
C ASP A 8 -7.43 0.79 -7.68
N LEU A 9 -8.72 0.65 -7.35
CA LEU A 9 -9.72 0.11 -8.28
C LEU A 9 -9.82 0.92 -9.57
N ALA A 10 -9.80 2.24 -9.48
CA ALA A 10 -9.97 3.12 -10.63
C ALA A 10 -8.68 3.25 -11.46
N MET A 11 -7.51 3.31 -10.80
CA MET A 11 -6.24 3.62 -11.45
C MET A 11 -5.41 2.39 -11.80
N GLN A 12 -5.36 1.39 -10.94
CA GLN A 12 -4.56 0.16 -11.12
C GLN A 12 -5.24 -1.06 -10.46
N PRO A 13 -6.31 -1.59 -11.04
CA PRO A 13 -7.06 -2.73 -10.49
C PRO A 13 -6.21 -4.01 -10.40
N ASN A 14 -5.12 -4.08 -11.17
CA ASN A 14 -4.16 -5.17 -11.15
C ASN A 14 -3.46 -5.34 -9.79
N ILE A 15 -3.27 -4.26 -8.99
CA ILE A 15 -2.69 -4.37 -7.64
C ILE A 15 -3.56 -5.25 -6.75
N ASN A 16 -4.88 -5.12 -6.85
CA ASN A 16 -5.82 -5.92 -6.04
C ASN A 16 -5.84 -7.37 -6.48
N THR A 17 -5.82 -7.60 -7.80
CA THR A 17 -5.72 -8.95 -8.34
C THR A 17 -4.43 -9.64 -7.91
N ALA A 18 -3.30 -8.92 -7.99
CA ALA A 18 -2.01 -9.40 -7.51
C ALA A 18 -2.03 -9.68 -6.00
N THR A 19 -2.63 -8.77 -5.21
CA THR A 19 -2.77 -8.96 -3.76
C THR A 19 -3.54 -10.25 -3.43
N ALA A 20 -4.69 -10.46 -4.08
CA ALA A 20 -5.51 -11.65 -3.86
C ALA A 20 -4.75 -12.94 -4.23
N ARG A 21 -4.08 -12.97 -5.37
CA ARG A 21 -3.30 -14.14 -5.83
C ARG A 21 -2.10 -14.45 -4.91
N VAL A 22 -1.38 -13.43 -4.48
CA VAL A 22 -0.24 -13.60 -3.57
C VAL A 22 -0.70 -14.11 -2.20
N LEU A 23 -1.79 -13.59 -1.66
CA LEU A 23 -2.35 -14.04 -0.40
C LEU A 23 -2.88 -15.48 -0.50
N ASP A 24 -3.59 -15.80 -1.57
CA ASP A 24 -4.09 -17.17 -1.83
C ASP A 24 -2.93 -18.18 -1.93
N ALA A 25 -1.87 -17.84 -2.70
CA ALA A 25 -0.66 -18.67 -2.81
C ALA A 25 0.07 -18.86 -1.47
N ALA A 26 -0.08 -17.91 -0.55
CA ALA A 26 0.42 -17.99 0.82
C ALA A 26 -0.54 -18.73 1.78
N GLY A 27 -1.70 -19.21 1.31
CA GLY A 27 -2.71 -19.91 2.11
C GLY A 27 -3.63 -18.97 2.91
N ILE A 28 -3.67 -17.70 2.56
CA ILE A 28 -4.52 -16.69 3.20
C ILE A 28 -5.75 -16.44 2.33
N GLN A 29 -6.91 -16.87 2.79
CA GLN A 29 -8.17 -16.65 2.09
C GLN A 29 -8.57 -15.17 2.15
N THR A 30 -8.95 -14.60 1.00
CA THR A 30 -9.42 -13.21 0.90
C THR A 30 -10.91 -13.13 0.60
N VAL A 31 -11.59 -12.15 1.19
CA VAL A 31 -12.98 -11.82 0.94
C VAL A 31 -13.05 -10.35 0.52
N MET A 32 -13.81 -10.04 -0.52
CA MET A 32 -13.99 -8.65 -0.97
C MET A 32 -15.30 -8.08 -0.46
N ALA A 33 -15.24 -6.95 0.25
CA ALA A 33 -16.41 -6.19 0.66
C ALA A 33 -16.85 -5.25 -0.48
N SER A 34 -17.81 -5.70 -1.27
CA SER A 34 -18.24 -5.03 -2.52
C SER A 34 -18.76 -3.61 -2.34
N ASN A 35 -19.21 -3.24 -1.13
CA ASN A 35 -19.77 -1.92 -0.80
C ASN A 35 -18.75 -0.97 -0.18
N ALA A 36 -17.51 -1.41 0.04
CA ALA A 36 -16.47 -0.54 0.54
C ALA A 36 -15.97 0.42 -0.54
N GLY A 37 -15.50 1.60 -0.10
CA GLY A 37 -15.11 2.67 -1.01
C GLY A 37 -13.89 3.43 -0.54
N CYS A 38 -13.85 4.72 -0.80
CA CYS A 38 -12.73 5.57 -0.41
C CYS A 38 -12.55 5.63 1.12
N CYS A 39 -11.31 5.53 1.59
CA CYS A 39 -10.97 5.61 3.02
C CYS A 39 -11.33 6.97 3.69
N GLY A 40 -11.74 7.97 2.94
CA GLY A 40 -12.13 9.28 3.46
C GLY A 40 -10.98 10.29 3.60
N ALA A 41 -9.72 9.86 3.46
CA ALA A 41 -8.55 10.69 3.72
C ALA A 41 -8.54 12.00 2.90
N VAL A 42 -8.84 11.93 1.61
CA VAL A 42 -8.80 13.12 0.72
C VAL A 42 -9.76 14.20 1.18
N LYS A 43 -11.02 13.84 1.43
CA LYS A 43 -12.02 14.81 1.92
C LYS A 43 -11.64 15.36 3.28
N PHE A 44 -11.25 14.47 4.19
CA PHE A 44 -10.90 14.84 5.57
C PHE A 44 -9.75 15.85 5.60
N HIS A 45 -8.67 15.60 4.84
CA HIS A 45 -7.51 16.49 4.76
C HIS A 45 -7.75 17.77 3.96
N LEU A 46 -8.75 17.80 3.07
CA LEU A 46 -9.20 19.00 2.37
C LEU A 46 -10.25 19.82 3.15
N ASN A 47 -10.37 19.58 4.45
CA ASN A 47 -11.29 20.26 5.37
C ASN A 47 -12.79 19.94 5.16
N ASP A 48 -13.14 18.96 4.33
CA ASP A 48 -14.46 18.32 4.31
C ASP A 48 -14.48 17.15 5.31
N GLN A 49 -14.37 17.48 6.61
CA GLN A 49 -14.31 16.47 7.65
C GLN A 49 -15.59 15.64 7.73
N SER A 50 -16.75 16.29 7.57
CA SER A 50 -18.05 15.61 7.58
C SER A 50 -18.19 14.60 6.44
N GLY A 51 -17.79 14.98 5.24
CA GLY A 51 -17.79 14.10 4.08
C GLY A 51 -16.76 12.97 4.21
N GLY A 52 -15.59 13.25 4.78
CA GLY A 52 -14.57 12.23 5.09
C GLY A 52 -15.09 11.21 6.11
N MET A 53 -15.66 11.67 7.23
CA MET A 53 -16.26 10.78 8.24
C MET A 53 -17.47 9.98 7.70
N ALA A 54 -18.25 10.54 6.78
CA ALA A 54 -19.33 9.78 6.13
C ALA A 54 -18.78 8.61 5.31
N GLN A 55 -17.67 8.80 4.60
CA GLN A 55 -17.00 7.71 3.88
C GLN A 55 -16.42 6.65 4.83
N MET A 56 -15.86 7.08 5.98
CA MET A 56 -15.36 6.17 7.00
C MET A 56 -16.48 5.28 7.56
N ARG A 57 -17.65 5.87 7.89
CA ARG A 57 -18.83 5.11 8.37
C ARG A 57 -19.33 4.12 7.32
N ALA A 58 -19.40 4.53 6.05
CA ALA A 58 -19.80 3.63 4.97
C ALA A 58 -18.87 2.42 4.83
N ASN A 59 -17.57 2.63 4.98
CA ASN A 59 -16.60 1.53 5.00
C ASN A 59 -16.77 0.63 6.23
N ILE A 60 -16.98 1.20 7.41
CA ILE A 60 -17.26 0.41 8.62
C ILE A 60 -18.49 -0.48 8.41
N ASP A 61 -19.58 0.07 7.85
CA ASP A 61 -20.79 -0.70 7.58
C ASP A 61 -20.57 -1.80 6.52
N ALA A 62 -19.73 -1.53 5.52
CA ALA A 62 -19.38 -2.53 4.51
C ALA A 62 -18.54 -3.69 5.06
N TRP A 63 -17.63 -3.42 5.99
CA TRP A 63 -16.74 -4.43 6.58
C TRP A 63 -17.35 -5.18 7.75
N TRP A 64 -18.29 -4.57 8.46
CA TRP A 64 -18.80 -5.09 9.73
C TRP A 64 -19.39 -6.50 9.63
N PRO A 65 -20.21 -6.84 8.60
CA PRO A 65 -20.72 -8.22 8.46
C PRO A 65 -19.62 -9.28 8.31
N HIS A 66 -18.50 -8.91 7.66
CA HIS A 66 -17.36 -9.82 7.51
C HIS A 66 -16.60 -10.01 8.82
N ILE A 67 -16.51 -8.94 9.65
CA ILE A 67 -15.90 -9.03 10.98
C ILE A 67 -16.74 -9.93 11.88
N GLU A 68 -18.07 -9.79 11.86
CA GLU A 68 -18.98 -10.66 12.61
C GLU A 68 -18.91 -12.12 12.11
N ALA A 69 -18.60 -12.33 10.83
CA ALA A 69 -18.37 -13.65 10.26
C ALA A 69 -16.97 -14.23 10.57
N GLY A 70 -16.12 -13.53 11.32
CA GLY A 70 -14.84 -14.03 11.81
C GLY A 70 -13.62 -13.67 10.97
N VAL A 71 -13.70 -12.61 10.15
CA VAL A 71 -12.51 -12.08 9.46
C VAL A 71 -11.46 -11.63 10.47
N GLU A 72 -10.22 -12.05 10.26
CA GLU A 72 -9.10 -11.83 11.19
C GLU A 72 -8.37 -10.49 10.95
N ALA A 73 -8.42 -9.96 9.71
CA ALA A 73 -7.76 -8.70 9.36
C ALA A 73 -8.47 -7.98 8.20
N ILE A 74 -8.33 -6.65 8.18
CA ILE A 74 -8.63 -5.78 7.04
C ILE A 74 -7.30 -5.38 6.43
N VAL A 75 -7.01 -5.88 5.22
CA VAL A 75 -5.71 -5.72 4.57
C VAL A 75 -5.75 -4.53 3.61
N MET A 76 -4.85 -3.58 3.82
CA MET A 76 -4.70 -2.38 3.00
C MET A 76 -3.43 -2.50 2.16
N ASN A 77 -3.56 -2.48 0.84
CA ASN A 77 -2.44 -2.51 -0.09
C ASN A 77 -1.99 -1.11 -0.57
N ALA A 78 -2.62 -0.05 -0.06
CA ALA A 78 -2.20 1.33 -0.24
C ALA A 78 -1.88 1.93 1.13
N SER A 79 -0.59 2.16 1.41
CA SER A 79 -0.13 2.62 2.73
C SER A 79 -0.75 3.95 3.19
N GLY A 80 -1.14 4.83 2.24
CA GLY A 80 -1.86 6.07 2.54
C GLY A 80 -3.27 5.82 3.06
N CYS A 81 -3.98 4.84 2.51
CA CYS A 81 -5.27 4.40 3.03
C CYS A 81 -5.09 3.64 4.34
N GLY A 82 -4.07 2.78 4.43
CA GLY A 82 -3.76 2.01 5.62
C GLY A 82 -3.58 2.87 6.87
N VAL A 83 -2.80 3.95 6.80
CA VAL A 83 -2.63 4.87 7.93
C VAL A 83 -3.95 5.51 8.34
N THR A 84 -4.78 5.92 7.37
CA THR A 84 -6.07 6.57 7.65
C THR A 84 -7.05 5.60 8.31
N VAL A 85 -7.17 4.37 7.82
CA VAL A 85 -8.08 3.36 8.41
C VAL A 85 -7.64 2.96 9.80
N LYS A 86 -6.33 2.87 10.06
CA LYS A 86 -5.79 2.68 11.42
C LYS A 86 -6.15 3.82 12.38
N GLU A 87 -6.46 5.01 11.86
CA GLU A 87 -6.87 6.19 12.65
C GLU A 87 -8.39 6.33 12.81
N TYR A 88 -9.23 5.49 12.20
CA TYR A 88 -10.69 5.59 12.31
C TYR A 88 -11.18 5.63 13.76
N GLY A 89 -10.62 4.79 14.63
CA GLY A 89 -10.96 4.76 16.05
C GLY A 89 -10.66 6.08 16.78
N HIS A 90 -9.60 6.79 16.36
CA HIS A 90 -9.29 8.12 16.89
C HIS A 90 -10.21 9.20 16.29
N ILE A 91 -10.42 9.18 14.98
CA ILE A 91 -11.22 10.19 14.28
C ILE A 91 -12.68 10.13 14.73
N LEU A 92 -13.25 8.94 14.83
CA LEU A 92 -14.65 8.71 15.19
C LEU A 92 -14.88 8.46 16.69
N ARG A 93 -13.90 8.74 17.55
CA ARG A 93 -13.98 8.44 19.01
C ARG A 93 -15.18 9.06 19.74
N ASN A 94 -15.74 10.15 19.22
CA ASN A 94 -16.89 10.83 19.79
C ASN A 94 -18.21 10.54 19.04
N ASP A 95 -18.17 9.62 18.07
CA ASP A 95 -19.36 9.24 17.31
C ASP A 95 -20.18 8.23 18.12
N PRO A 96 -21.44 8.54 18.47
CA PRO A 96 -22.22 7.69 19.36
C PRO A 96 -22.54 6.31 18.79
N ASP A 97 -22.58 6.18 17.46
CA ASP A 97 -22.98 4.95 16.78
C ASP A 97 -21.78 4.15 16.23
N TYR A 98 -20.63 4.83 16.03
CA TYR A 98 -19.50 4.24 15.32
C TYR A 98 -18.20 4.14 16.14
N ALA A 99 -18.06 4.79 17.30
CA ALA A 99 -16.81 4.83 18.05
C ALA A 99 -16.21 3.44 18.32
N ASP A 100 -17.03 2.50 18.83
CA ASP A 100 -16.56 1.15 19.15
C ASP A 100 -16.23 0.34 17.89
N LYS A 101 -17.06 0.44 16.86
CA LYS A 101 -16.82 -0.20 15.56
C LYS A 101 -15.54 0.33 14.92
N ALA A 102 -15.36 1.65 14.90
CA ALA A 102 -14.18 2.30 14.34
C ALA A 102 -12.90 1.87 15.06
N ARG A 103 -12.93 1.77 16.39
CA ARG A 103 -11.81 1.22 17.16
C ARG A 103 -11.48 -0.21 16.74
N ARG A 104 -12.49 -1.07 16.62
CA ARG A 104 -12.31 -2.46 16.19
C ARG A 104 -11.75 -2.56 14.77
N ILE A 105 -12.22 -1.71 13.83
CA ILE A 105 -11.66 -1.58 12.49
C ILE A 105 -10.17 -1.23 12.55
N SER A 106 -9.80 -0.21 13.33
CA SER A 106 -8.40 0.21 13.47
C SER A 106 -7.51 -0.92 14.00
N GLU A 107 -7.99 -1.69 14.99
CA GLU A 107 -7.27 -2.84 15.56
C GLU A 107 -7.06 -3.99 14.56
N LEU A 108 -8.03 -4.23 13.68
CA LEU A 108 -7.97 -5.28 12.66
C LEU A 108 -7.22 -4.88 11.41
N THR A 109 -7.00 -3.57 11.20
CA THR A 109 -6.36 -3.08 9.99
C THR A 109 -4.87 -3.43 9.96
N ARG A 110 -4.44 -4.02 8.85
CA ARG A 110 -3.04 -4.33 8.54
C ARG A 110 -2.67 -3.73 7.20
N ASP A 111 -1.50 -3.12 7.12
CA ASP A 111 -0.87 -2.87 5.83
C ASP A 111 -0.42 -4.22 5.23
N LEU A 112 -0.52 -4.37 3.93
CA LEU A 112 -0.12 -5.62 3.27
C LEU A 112 1.33 -6.01 3.60
N SER A 113 2.20 -5.03 3.84
CA SER A 113 3.58 -5.25 4.25
C SER A 113 3.73 -5.90 5.64
N GLU A 114 2.72 -5.79 6.50
CA GLU A 114 2.72 -6.46 7.81
C GLU A 114 2.49 -7.98 7.69
N LEU A 115 1.90 -8.43 6.58
CA LEU A 115 1.72 -9.85 6.27
C LEU A 115 2.92 -10.44 5.51
N LEU A 116 3.83 -9.59 5.05
CA LEU A 116 4.95 -10.03 4.21
C LEU A 116 5.89 -11.05 4.87
N PRO A 117 6.13 -11.05 6.20
CA PRO A 117 6.87 -12.13 6.86
C PRO A 117 6.23 -13.51 6.64
N ASP A 118 4.92 -13.63 6.81
CA ASP A 118 4.19 -14.89 6.64
C ASP A 118 4.12 -15.28 5.15
N ILE A 119 3.85 -14.31 4.29
CA ILE A 119 3.88 -14.48 2.82
C ILE A 119 5.25 -14.99 2.38
N ALA A 120 6.35 -14.36 2.83
CA ALA A 120 7.69 -14.76 2.46
C ALA A 120 8.02 -16.18 2.92
N ASN A 121 7.62 -16.56 4.13
CA ASN A 121 7.79 -17.93 4.62
C ASN A 121 7.02 -18.95 3.78
N ALA A 122 5.77 -18.67 3.44
CA ALA A 122 4.91 -19.57 2.67
C ALA A 122 5.36 -19.72 1.19
N LEU A 123 5.98 -18.67 0.63
CA LEU A 123 6.42 -18.63 -0.77
C LEU A 123 7.90 -18.96 -0.95
N LYS A 124 8.63 -19.22 0.12
CA LYS A 124 10.04 -19.61 0.05
C LYS A 124 10.25 -20.84 -0.83
N GLY A 125 11.17 -20.76 -1.79
CA GLY A 125 11.44 -21.81 -2.78
C GLY A 125 10.42 -21.88 -3.93
N LYS A 126 9.38 -21.06 -3.93
CA LYS A 126 8.39 -21.01 -5.03
C LYS A 126 8.68 -19.90 -6.06
N VAL A 127 9.46 -18.87 -5.67
CA VAL A 127 9.71 -17.67 -6.49
C VAL A 127 11.20 -17.38 -6.72
N ASP A 128 12.11 -18.04 -6.04
CA ASP A 128 13.55 -17.69 -5.96
C ASP A 128 14.23 -17.58 -7.32
N GLU A 129 13.96 -18.48 -8.26
CA GLU A 129 14.59 -18.48 -9.59
C GLU A 129 14.06 -17.31 -10.43
N GLN A 130 12.76 -17.12 -10.49
CA GLN A 130 12.12 -16.05 -11.26
C GLN A 130 12.49 -14.68 -10.69
N ALA A 131 12.59 -14.56 -9.36
CA ALA A 131 12.99 -13.33 -8.68
C ALA A 131 14.36 -12.84 -9.13
N ARG A 132 15.34 -13.75 -9.29
CA ARG A 132 16.71 -13.42 -9.72
C ARG A 132 16.79 -12.91 -11.15
N THR A 133 15.83 -13.24 -12.02
CA THR A 133 15.82 -12.80 -13.42
C THR A 133 15.38 -11.36 -13.60
N LEU A 134 14.75 -10.74 -12.60
CA LEU A 134 14.26 -9.36 -12.68
C LEU A 134 15.34 -8.28 -12.59
N GLY A 135 16.57 -8.67 -12.22
CA GLY A 135 17.66 -7.72 -12.02
C GLY A 135 17.48 -6.82 -10.80
N THR A 136 18.15 -5.67 -10.80
CA THR A 136 18.10 -4.74 -9.67
C THR A 136 16.74 -4.04 -9.58
N ILE A 137 16.16 -4.05 -8.40
CA ILE A 137 14.89 -3.41 -8.04
C ILE A 137 15.17 -2.26 -7.07
N ALA A 138 14.78 -1.03 -7.43
CA ALA A 138 14.87 0.09 -6.51
C ALA A 138 13.58 0.24 -5.71
N TYR A 139 13.66 0.22 -4.37
CA TYR A 139 12.48 0.40 -3.52
C TYR A 139 12.36 1.86 -3.05
N HIS A 140 11.19 2.43 -3.30
CA HIS A 140 10.75 3.69 -2.68
C HIS A 140 9.79 3.41 -1.53
N PRO A 141 10.24 3.45 -0.26
CA PRO A 141 9.35 3.31 0.89
C PRO A 141 8.45 4.55 1.02
N PRO A 142 7.11 4.40 0.98
CA PRO A 142 6.20 5.54 1.14
C PRO A 142 6.32 6.20 2.50
N CYS A 143 6.15 7.53 2.55
CA CYS A 143 6.15 8.28 3.83
C CYS A 143 5.07 7.78 4.79
N THR A 144 3.88 7.45 4.24
CA THR A 144 2.76 6.90 5.00
C THR A 144 3.06 5.54 5.62
N LEU A 145 3.90 4.71 4.98
CA LEU A 145 4.35 3.45 5.53
C LEU A 145 5.41 3.69 6.63
N GLN A 146 6.51 4.35 6.26
CA GLN A 146 7.67 4.46 7.15
C GLN A 146 7.51 5.45 8.32
N HIS A 147 6.71 6.51 8.15
CA HIS A 147 6.49 7.53 9.17
C HIS A 147 5.08 7.48 9.76
N GLY A 148 4.05 7.34 8.94
CA GLY A 148 2.66 7.27 9.40
C GLY A 148 2.37 5.97 10.17
N GLN A 149 2.72 4.83 9.60
CA GLN A 149 2.49 3.51 10.22
C GLN A 149 3.69 2.99 11.03
N GLN A 150 4.85 3.65 10.99
CA GLN A 150 6.11 3.25 11.66
C GLN A 150 6.65 1.89 11.18
N LEU A 151 6.30 1.47 9.96
CA LEU A 151 6.73 0.22 9.35
C LEU A 151 7.96 0.49 8.47
N ARG A 152 9.13 0.04 8.92
CA ARG A 152 10.41 0.26 8.25
C ARG A 152 11.17 -1.05 8.08
N GLY A 153 11.90 -1.19 6.99
CA GLY A 153 12.83 -2.30 6.77
C GLY A 153 12.17 -3.64 6.37
N GLY A 154 10.84 -3.74 6.39
CA GLY A 154 10.15 -5.00 6.18
C GLY A 154 10.07 -5.42 4.70
N VAL A 155 9.71 -4.51 3.81
CA VAL A 155 9.45 -4.86 2.40
C VAL A 155 10.74 -5.33 1.72
N GLU A 156 11.78 -4.52 1.75
CA GLU A 156 13.07 -4.85 1.12
C GLU A 156 13.70 -6.11 1.72
N GLN A 157 13.59 -6.28 3.03
CA GLN A 157 14.16 -7.41 3.75
C GLN A 157 13.52 -8.74 3.36
N HIS A 158 12.18 -8.80 3.36
CA HIS A 158 11.45 -10.02 3.05
C HIS A 158 11.46 -10.35 1.56
N LEU A 159 11.43 -9.35 0.67
CA LEU A 159 11.64 -9.58 -0.75
C LEU A 159 13.05 -10.12 -1.05
N ALA A 160 14.08 -9.60 -0.36
CA ALA A 160 15.44 -10.14 -0.47
C ALA A 160 15.54 -11.60 0.01
N GLN A 161 14.79 -12.00 1.04
CA GLN A 161 14.70 -13.41 1.49
C GLN A 161 14.08 -14.33 0.44
N LEU A 162 13.23 -13.78 -0.44
CA LEU A 162 12.63 -14.47 -1.58
C LEU A 162 13.51 -14.47 -2.84
N GLY A 163 14.73 -13.93 -2.77
CA GLY A 163 15.68 -13.92 -3.88
C GLY A 163 15.69 -12.67 -4.75
N PHE A 164 14.87 -11.65 -4.46
CA PHE A 164 14.88 -10.38 -5.20
C PHE A 164 16.08 -9.50 -4.85
N ASP A 165 16.72 -8.88 -5.84
CA ASP A 165 17.80 -7.87 -5.63
C ASP A 165 17.17 -6.49 -5.36
N VAL A 166 16.61 -6.31 -4.17
CA VAL A 166 15.92 -5.06 -3.76
C VAL A 166 16.89 -4.14 -3.03
N LYS A 167 16.98 -2.90 -3.50
CA LYS A 167 17.87 -1.87 -2.94
C LYS A 167 17.11 -0.59 -2.59
N LEU A 168 17.49 0.02 -1.48
CA LEU A 168 17.11 1.38 -1.14
C LEU A 168 18.06 2.38 -1.78
N ALA A 169 17.58 3.58 -2.11
CA ALA A 169 18.45 4.67 -2.50
C ALA A 169 19.51 4.91 -1.41
N PRO A 170 20.81 5.01 -1.77
CA PRO A 170 21.87 5.14 -0.78
C PRO A 170 21.83 6.47 -0.03
N VAL A 171 21.18 7.47 -0.62
CA VAL A 171 21.00 8.81 -0.07
C VAL A 171 19.53 9.15 -0.04
N GLU A 172 19.06 9.74 1.06
CA GLU A 172 17.70 10.25 1.23
C GLU A 172 16.59 9.22 0.91
N SER A 173 16.79 7.95 1.29
CA SER A 173 15.78 6.91 1.09
C SER A 173 14.44 7.28 1.75
N HIS A 174 14.46 8.04 2.84
CA HIS A 174 13.30 8.55 3.57
C HIS A 174 12.56 9.72 2.90
N LEU A 175 13.17 10.36 1.88
CA LEU A 175 12.58 11.53 1.22
C LEU A 175 11.25 11.20 0.54
N CYS A 176 10.27 12.11 0.68
CA CYS A 176 8.98 12.00 -0.01
C CYS A 176 9.15 12.04 -1.53
N CYS A 177 8.30 11.31 -2.26
CA CYS A 177 8.24 11.38 -3.72
C CYS A 177 7.59 12.67 -4.26
N GLY A 178 6.92 13.45 -3.40
CA GLY A 178 6.19 14.66 -3.77
C GLY A 178 4.69 14.45 -4.03
N SER A 179 4.17 13.22 -4.06
CA SER A 179 2.75 12.95 -4.35
C SER A 179 1.81 13.54 -3.28
N ALA A 180 1.96 13.13 -2.02
CA ALA A 180 1.26 13.60 -0.81
C ALA A 180 -0.23 13.96 -1.03
N GLY A 181 -1.04 13.01 -1.49
CA GLY A 181 -2.46 13.20 -1.76
C GLY A 181 -2.69 14.26 -2.85
N THR A 182 -3.38 15.35 -2.51
CA THR A 182 -3.66 16.46 -3.43
C THR A 182 -2.52 17.46 -3.58
N TYR A 183 -1.43 17.32 -2.82
CA TYR A 183 -0.31 18.25 -2.83
C TYR A 183 0.32 18.39 -4.22
N SER A 184 0.44 17.29 -4.97
CA SER A 184 0.98 17.31 -6.33
C SER A 184 0.15 18.14 -7.33
N VAL A 185 -1.13 18.33 -7.03
CA VAL A 185 -2.05 19.17 -7.83
C VAL A 185 -2.00 20.61 -7.35
N LEU A 186 -1.98 20.83 -6.04
CA LEU A 186 -2.04 22.18 -5.44
C LEU A 186 -0.68 22.89 -5.42
N GLN A 187 0.43 22.14 -5.41
CA GLN A 187 1.81 22.64 -5.36
C GLN A 187 2.68 21.90 -6.39
N PRO A 188 2.36 21.99 -7.70
CA PRO A 188 2.98 21.15 -8.74
C PRO A 188 4.47 21.39 -8.90
N GLU A 189 4.94 22.59 -8.68
CA GLU A 189 6.36 22.95 -8.82
C GLU A 189 7.22 22.22 -7.76
N ILE A 190 6.90 22.39 -6.47
CA ILE A 190 7.66 21.77 -5.38
C ILE A 190 7.50 20.24 -5.42
N SER A 191 6.29 19.77 -5.72
CA SER A 191 6.03 18.35 -5.92
C SER A 191 6.90 17.76 -7.04
N GLY A 192 7.02 18.47 -8.16
CA GLY A 192 7.89 18.08 -9.28
C GLY A 192 9.37 18.04 -8.90
N GLN A 193 9.86 19.03 -8.14
CA GLN A 193 11.24 19.04 -7.63
C GLN A 193 11.53 17.86 -6.71
N LEU A 194 10.61 17.53 -5.79
CA LEU A 194 10.72 16.36 -4.91
C LEU A 194 10.77 15.05 -5.70
N ARG A 195 9.91 14.93 -6.72
CA ARG A 195 9.91 13.76 -7.62
C ARG A 195 11.23 13.61 -8.35
N GLN A 196 11.72 14.68 -8.96
CA GLN A 196 12.99 14.66 -9.70
C GLN A 196 14.17 14.28 -8.80
N ARG A 197 14.23 14.86 -7.59
CA ARG A 197 15.25 14.54 -6.60
C ARG A 197 15.18 13.06 -6.18
N LYS A 198 13.99 12.55 -5.88
CA LYS A 198 13.80 11.14 -5.54
C LYS A 198 14.19 10.21 -6.69
N LEU A 199 13.74 10.49 -7.91
CA LEU A 199 14.12 9.71 -9.10
C LEU A 199 15.62 9.76 -9.37
N GLY A 200 16.27 10.91 -9.16
CA GLY A 200 17.72 11.03 -9.24
C GLY A 200 18.45 10.07 -8.32
N HIS A 201 18.01 9.94 -7.07
CA HIS A 201 18.60 8.97 -6.13
C HIS A 201 18.29 7.51 -6.48
N LEU A 202 17.07 7.21 -6.92
CA LEU A 202 16.70 5.84 -7.31
C LEU A 202 17.44 5.39 -8.58
N SER A 203 17.65 6.28 -9.55
CA SER A 203 18.33 5.97 -10.82
C SER A 203 19.80 5.63 -10.64
N THR A 204 20.46 6.08 -9.56
CA THR A 204 21.85 5.69 -9.26
C THR A 204 22.05 4.18 -9.06
N LEU A 205 20.94 3.46 -8.82
CA LEU A 205 20.94 2.00 -8.68
C LEU A 205 20.81 1.26 -10.03
N GLU A 206 20.62 1.98 -11.13
CA GLU A 206 20.36 1.44 -12.47
C GLU A 206 19.27 0.36 -12.48
N PRO A 207 18.07 0.63 -11.88
CA PRO A 207 17.08 -0.39 -11.64
C PRO A 207 16.33 -0.77 -12.91
N GLN A 208 15.96 -2.06 -13.05
CA GLN A 208 15.04 -2.55 -14.07
C GLN A 208 13.60 -2.15 -13.77
N VAL A 209 13.28 -2.01 -12.48
CA VAL A 209 11.96 -1.58 -11.98
C VAL A 209 12.10 -0.82 -10.67
N ILE A 210 11.26 0.17 -10.48
CA ILE A 210 11.08 0.86 -9.19
C ILE A 210 9.83 0.29 -8.54
N ILE A 211 9.89 -0.04 -7.26
CA ILE A 211 8.71 -0.51 -6.53
C ILE A 211 8.35 0.41 -5.38
N SER A 212 7.05 0.41 -5.02
CA SER A 212 6.54 1.12 -3.85
C SER A 212 5.33 0.38 -3.26
N ALA A 213 4.76 0.89 -2.18
CA ALA A 213 3.59 0.35 -1.48
C ALA A 213 2.44 1.37 -1.40
N ASN A 214 2.39 2.32 -2.34
CA ASN A 214 1.33 3.33 -2.35
C ASN A 214 1.06 3.85 -3.75
N ILE A 215 -0.20 3.74 -4.20
CA ILE A 215 -0.62 4.12 -5.56
C ILE A 215 -0.26 5.56 -5.92
N GLY A 216 -0.40 6.51 -4.99
CA GLY A 216 -0.04 7.90 -5.22
C GLY A 216 1.47 8.07 -5.53
N CYS A 217 2.34 7.35 -4.81
CA CYS A 217 3.78 7.34 -5.09
C CYS A 217 4.09 6.69 -6.44
N ILE A 218 3.45 5.54 -6.74
CA ILE A 218 3.65 4.80 -7.99
C ILE A 218 3.31 5.69 -9.19
N THR A 219 2.12 6.26 -9.22
CA THR A 219 1.65 7.11 -10.32
C THR A 219 2.50 8.37 -10.48
N HIS A 220 2.84 9.02 -9.35
CA HIS A 220 3.62 10.24 -9.37
C HIS A 220 5.06 10.01 -9.83
N LEU A 221 5.73 8.97 -9.35
CA LEU A 221 7.07 8.61 -9.82
C LEU A 221 7.04 8.19 -11.28
N GLN A 222 6.08 7.36 -11.71
CA GLN A 222 5.97 6.92 -13.10
C GLN A 222 5.84 8.08 -14.08
N SER A 223 5.18 9.17 -13.69
CA SER A 223 5.06 10.37 -14.56
C SER A 223 6.37 11.11 -14.78
N GLY A 224 7.46 10.74 -14.10
CA GLY A 224 8.78 11.37 -14.21
C GLY A 224 9.90 10.47 -14.74
N THR A 225 9.63 9.21 -15.05
CA THR A 225 10.66 8.25 -15.50
C THR A 225 10.13 7.28 -16.54
N GLY A 226 11.04 6.81 -17.42
CA GLY A 226 10.76 5.69 -18.33
C GLY A 226 10.93 4.32 -17.67
N THR A 227 11.58 4.21 -16.51
CA THR A 227 11.69 2.97 -15.74
C THR A 227 10.31 2.60 -15.19
N PRO A 228 9.84 1.35 -15.35
CA PRO A 228 8.54 0.94 -14.79
C PRO A 228 8.48 1.17 -13.29
N VAL A 229 7.36 1.73 -12.79
CA VAL A 229 7.08 1.90 -11.36
C VAL A 229 5.87 1.08 -11.00
N ARG A 230 6.01 0.11 -10.09
CA ARG A 230 4.99 -0.87 -9.75
C ARG A 230 4.78 -1.01 -8.23
N HIS A 231 3.69 -1.64 -7.86
CA HIS A 231 3.52 -2.09 -6.49
C HIS A 231 4.38 -3.34 -6.24
N TRP A 232 4.99 -3.46 -5.07
CA TRP A 232 5.85 -4.62 -4.78
C TRP A 232 5.11 -5.95 -4.88
N VAL A 233 3.80 -5.99 -4.58
CA VAL A 233 2.98 -7.21 -4.70
C VAL A 233 2.82 -7.68 -6.15
N GLU A 234 2.83 -6.77 -7.13
CA GLU A 234 2.75 -7.14 -8.55
C GLU A 234 4.01 -7.87 -9.02
N ILE A 235 5.18 -7.46 -8.49
CA ILE A 235 6.45 -8.14 -8.79
C ILE A 235 6.45 -9.55 -8.19
N LEU A 236 5.93 -9.70 -6.99
CA LEU A 236 5.80 -11.00 -6.34
C LEU A 236 4.81 -11.90 -7.09
N ASP A 237 3.64 -11.37 -7.45
CA ASP A 237 2.64 -12.08 -8.25
C ASP A 237 3.17 -12.55 -9.60
N GLN A 238 3.95 -11.70 -10.28
CA GLN A 238 4.59 -12.03 -11.57
C GLN A 238 5.53 -13.22 -11.46
N CYS A 239 6.16 -13.42 -10.31
CA CYS A 239 7.12 -14.50 -10.05
C CYS A 239 6.46 -15.76 -9.44
N LEU A 240 5.16 -15.73 -9.15
CA LEU A 240 4.46 -16.94 -8.76
C LEU A 240 4.39 -17.89 -9.95
N SER A 241 4.91 -19.10 -9.77
CA SER A 241 4.74 -20.16 -10.76
C SER A 241 3.24 -20.37 -10.98
N GLN A 242 2.80 -20.33 -12.22
CA GLN A 242 1.45 -20.78 -12.56
C GLN A 242 1.37 -22.27 -12.20
N ALA A 243 0.66 -22.57 -11.12
CA ALA A 243 0.39 -23.93 -10.71
C ALA A 243 -0.61 -24.60 -11.67
#